data_b026e57ff2c1c03e6bf3e6e9de9f7c38
#
_entry.id   b026e57ff2c1c03e6bf3e6e9de9f7c38
#
_cell.length_a   1.000
_cell.length_b   1.000
_cell.length_c   1.000
_cell.angle_alpha   90.00
_cell.angle_beta   90.00
_cell.angle_gamma   90.00
#
_symmetry.space_group_name_H-M   'P 1'
#
loop_
_entity.id
_entity.type
_entity.pdbx_description
1 polymer ?
#
loop_
_entity_poly.entity_id
_entity_poly.type
_entity_poly.pdbx_seq_one_letter_code
_entity_poly.pdbx_strand_id
1 'polypeptide(L)'
;MPTLEDAISLSIKAHQGQKDKAGALYILHPLRVMVSMETETEMIVAVLHDVIEDGGITIDDLRRAGYAIDYLTRRGGEDYDQFIDRIKGNPLARKVKIVDLKDNSNLKRIAELKENDYKRLEK
;
A
#
# COMPACT_ATOMS: atom_id res chain seq x y z
N MET A 1 13.94 -15.78 5.22
CA MET A 1 12.96 -14.77 4.80
C MET A 1 13.65 -13.68 4.00
N PRO A 2 13.06 -13.18 2.93
CA PRO A 2 13.65 -12.06 2.19
C PRO A 2 13.82 -10.83 3.09
N THR A 3 14.80 -10.00 2.75
CA THR A 3 15.11 -8.80 3.53
C THR A 3 14.13 -7.67 3.23
N LEU A 4 14.13 -6.64 4.09
CA LEU A 4 13.39 -5.42 3.82
C LEU A 4 13.86 -4.76 2.51
N GLU A 5 15.16 -4.79 2.23
CA GLU A 5 15.72 -4.24 1.00
C GLU A 5 15.18 -4.97 -0.22
N ASP A 6 15.05 -6.31 -0.16
CA ASP A 6 14.43 -7.10 -1.24
C ASP A 6 12.96 -6.69 -1.45
N ALA A 7 12.23 -6.47 -0.36
CA ALA A 7 10.83 -6.05 -0.41
C ALA A 7 10.68 -4.66 -1.03
N ILE A 8 11.54 -3.71 -0.67
CA ILE A 8 11.55 -2.37 -1.25
C ILE A 8 11.83 -2.44 -2.75
N SER A 9 12.82 -3.22 -3.17
CA SER A 9 13.14 -3.40 -4.58
C SER A 9 11.97 -3.96 -5.38
N LEU A 10 11.28 -4.95 -4.82
CA LEU A 10 10.11 -5.56 -5.45
C LEU A 10 8.98 -4.54 -5.60
N SER A 11 8.71 -3.76 -4.56
CA SER A 11 7.69 -2.71 -4.57
C SER A 11 8.01 -1.63 -5.62
N ILE A 12 9.26 -1.22 -5.73
CA ILE A 12 9.70 -0.24 -6.73
C ILE A 12 9.41 -0.76 -8.14
N LYS A 13 9.76 -2.01 -8.43
CA LYS A 13 9.51 -2.60 -9.75
C LYS A 13 8.01 -2.71 -10.04
N ALA A 14 7.23 -3.13 -9.07
CA ALA A 14 5.80 -3.33 -9.22
C ALA A 14 5.05 -2.01 -9.49
N HIS A 15 5.47 -0.92 -8.88
CA HIS A 15 4.81 0.38 -8.99
C HIS A 15 5.51 1.37 -9.93
N GLN A 16 6.51 0.90 -10.67
CA GLN A 16 7.28 1.76 -11.54
C GLN A 16 6.40 2.49 -12.57
N GLY A 17 6.51 3.81 -12.63
CA GLY A 17 5.76 4.63 -13.58
C GLY A 17 4.32 4.99 -13.14
N GLN A 18 3.82 4.40 -12.06
CA GLN A 18 2.48 4.74 -11.57
C GLN A 18 2.48 6.09 -10.85
N LYS A 19 1.39 6.82 -11.00
CA LYS A 19 1.16 8.11 -10.34
C LYS A 19 -0.03 8.00 -9.39
N ASP A 20 0.02 8.75 -8.30
CA ASP A 20 -1.11 8.87 -7.38
C ASP A 20 -2.07 9.97 -7.84
N LYS A 21 -3.15 10.18 -7.07
CA LYS A 21 -4.17 11.19 -7.38
C LYS A 21 -3.64 12.62 -7.34
N ALA A 22 -2.54 12.85 -6.62
CA ALA A 22 -1.90 14.15 -6.53
C ALA A 22 -0.83 14.37 -7.61
N GLY A 23 -0.59 13.38 -8.49
CA GLY A 23 0.38 13.45 -9.57
C GLY A 23 1.80 13.07 -9.20
N ALA A 24 2.04 12.63 -7.97
CA ALA A 24 3.34 12.16 -7.52
C ALA A 24 3.53 10.66 -7.86
N LEU A 25 4.77 10.18 -7.77
CA LEU A 25 5.05 8.76 -7.98
C LEU A 25 4.33 7.92 -6.93
N TYR A 26 3.59 6.89 -7.39
CA TYR A 26 2.80 6.04 -6.50
C TYR A 26 3.65 5.33 -5.45
N ILE A 27 4.90 4.98 -5.77
CA ILE A 27 5.80 4.29 -4.83
C ILE A 27 5.95 5.05 -3.49
N LEU A 28 5.75 6.35 -3.48
CA LEU A 28 5.83 7.14 -2.25
C LEU A 28 4.80 6.74 -1.22
N HIS A 29 3.61 6.26 -1.66
CA HIS A 29 2.56 5.78 -0.76
C HIS A 29 3.00 4.55 0.04
N PRO A 30 3.38 3.41 -0.57
CA PRO A 30 3.85 2.28 0.22
C PRO A 30 5.10 2.60 1.05
N LEU A 31 5.97 3.50 0.59
CA LEU A 31 7.13 3.92 1.38
C LEU A 31 6.71 4.71 2.61
N ARG A 32 5.71 5.60 2.51
CA ARG A 32 5.20 6.34 3.68
C ARG A 32 4.55 5.41 4.69
N VAL A 33 3.78 4.42 4.21
CA VAL A 33 3.18 3.41 5.10
C VAL A 33 4.27 2.62 5.80
N MET A 34 5.31 2.22 5.06
CA MET A 34 6.45 1.48 5.60
C MET A 34 7.18 2.24 6.72
N VAL A 35 7.52 3.52 6.50
CA VAL A 35 8.27 4.29 7.52
C VAL A 35 7.44 4.60 8.76
N SER A 36 6.13 4.42 8.71
CA SER A 36 5.25 4.55 9.87
C SER A 36 5.24 3.30 10.75
N MET A 37 5.88 2.22 10.31
CA MET A 37 5.94 0.96 11.06
C MET A 37 7.13 0.96 12.01
N GLU A 38 7.08 0.08 13.03
CA GLU A 38 8.10 0.01 14.08
C GLU A 38 9.08 -1.15 13.91
N THR A 39 8.65 -2.26 13.31
CA THR A 39 9.49 -3.44 13.14
C THR A 39 9.78 -3.72 11.68
N GLU A 40 10.86 -4.46 11.41
CA GLU A 40 11.22 -4.84 10.05
C GLU A 40 10.12 -5.68 9.38
N THR A 41 9.53 -6.62 10.12
CA THR A 41 8.42 -7.44 9.60
C THR A 41 7.24 -6.57 9.20
N GLU A 42 6.86 -5.61 10.03
CA GLU A 42 5.79 -4.67 9.71
C GLU A 42 6.12 -3.83 8.48
N MET A 43 7.35 -3.39 8.35
CA MET A 43 7.81 -2.60 7.20
C MET A 43 7.73 -3.40 5.90
N ILE A 44 8.12 -4.67 5.93
CA ILE A 44 8.03 -5.56 4.75
C ILE A 44 6.58 -5.70 4.31
N VAL A 45 5.68 -5.99 5.24
CA VAL A 45 4.25 -6.11 4.93
C VAL A 45 3.70 -4.79 4.37
N ALA A 46 4.06 -3.68 4.98
CA ALA A 46 3.59 -2.36 4.58
C ALA A 46 4.02 -1.99 3.16
N VAL A 47 5.29 -2.20 2.82
CA VAL A 47 5.83 -1.82 1.50
C VAL A 47 5.29 -2.71 0.38
N LEU A 48 4.81 -3.92 0.71
CA LEU A 48 4.29 -4.88 -0.27
C LEU A 48 2.75 -4.92 -0.33
N HIS A 49 2.04 -4.16 0.50
CA HIS A 49 0.59 -4.34 0.64
C HIS A 49 -0.22 -4.12 -0.66
N ASP A 50 0.25 -3.27 -1.57
CA ASP A 50 -0.44 -2.99 -2.84
C ASP A 50 0.18 -3.68 -4.06
N VAL A 51 1.25 -4.45 -3.88
CA VAL A 51 1.99 -5.05 -5.00
C VAL A 51 1.12 -6.00 -5.81
N ILE A 52 0.25 -6.75 -5.16
CA ILE A 52 -0.62 -7.74 -5.80
C ILE A 52 -1.66 -7.06 -6.69
N GLU A 53 -2.27 -5.97 -6.21
CA GLU A 53 -3.34 -5.29 -6.95
C GLU A 53 -2.82 -4.51 -8.16
N ASP A 54 -1.68 -3.84 -7.99
CA ASP A 54 -1.22 -2.85 -8.96
C ASP A 54 0.01 -3.29 -9.76
N GLY A 55 0.76 -4.27 -9.28
CA GLY A 55 2.07 -4.62 -9.83
C GLY A 55 2.12 -5.85 -10.73
N GLY A 56 1.00 -6.54 -10.96
CA GLY A 56 0.99 -7.76 -11.76
C GLY A 56 1.65 -8.97 -11.10
N ILE A 57 1.91 -8.90 -9.80
CA ILE A 57 2.53 -9.96 -9.00
C ILE A 57 1.42 -10.66 -8.22
N THR A 58 1.42 -12.01 -8.21
CA THR A 58 0.39 -12.78 -7.52
C THR A 58 0.80 -13.10 -6.08
N ILE A 59 -0.19 -13.50 -5.26
CA ILE A 59 0.06 -14.01 -3.91
C ILE A 59 1.02 -15.21 -3.96
N ASP A 60 0.84 -16.10 -4.93
CA ASP A 60 1.71 -17.27 -5.09
C ASP A 60 3.16 -16.88 -5.39
N ASP A 61 3.36 -15.84 -6.20
CA ASP A 61 4.70 -15.32 -6.47
C ASP A 61 5.37 -14.84 -5.17
N LEU A 62 4.63 -14.14 -4.32
CA LEU A 62 5.14 -13.65 -3.03
C LEU A 62 5.43 -14.80 -2.07
N ARG A 63 4.57 -15.81 -2.02
CA ARG A 63 4.80 -17.01 -1.18
C ARG A 63 6.04 -17.76 -1.61
N ARG A 64 6.26 -17.92 -2.91
CA ARG A 64 7.49 -18.56 -3.44
C ARG A 64 8.73 -17.78 -3.07
N ALA A 65 8.63 -16.44 -3.00
CA ALA A 65 9.73 -15.58 -2.57
C ALA A 65 9.90 -15.56 -1.03
N GLY A 66 9.02 -16.22 -0.28
CA GLY A 66 9.10 -16.32 1.18
C GLY A 66 8.31 -15.28 1.96
N TYR A 67 7.45 -14.52 1.31
CA TYR A 67 6.60 -13.52 1.99
C TYR A 67 5.25 -14.12 2.40
N ALA A 68 4.77 -13.74 3.60
CA ALA A 68 3.49 -14.21 4.15
C ALA A 68 2.55 -13.02 4.40
N ILE A 69 2.08 -12.39 3.33
CA ILE A 69 1.28 -11.16 3.40
C ILE A 69 -0.11 -11.31 2.78
N ASP A 70 -0.58 -12.52 2.57
CA ASP A 70 -1.88 -12.75 1.92
C ASP A 70 -3.09 -12.24 2.71
N TYR A 71 -2.93 -11.98 4.01
CA TYR A 71 -4.00 -11.45 4.84
C TYR A 71 -4.34 -9.98 4.57
N LEU A 72 -3.52 -9.25 3.82
CA LEU A 72 -3.80 -7.86 3.44
C LEU A 72 -4.53 -7.74 2.10
N THR A 73 -4.69 -8.84 1.37
CA THR A 73 -5.32 -8.85 0.04
C THR A 73 -6.66 -9.57 0.10
N ARG A 74 -7.69 -8.98 -0.54
CA ARG A 74 -9.00 -9.61 -0.65
C ARG A 74 -8.89 -10.94 -1.41
N ARG A 75 -9.48 -12.00 -0.83
CA ARG A 75 -9.52 -13.32 -1.47
C ARG A 75 -10.65 -13.41 -2.47
N GLY A 76 -10.52 -14.28 -3.47
CA GLY A 76 -11.58 -14.54 -4.45
C GLY A 76 -12.89 -14.94 -3.74
N GLY A 77 -14.01 -14.33 -4.13
CA GLY A 77 -15.31 -14.58 -3.51
C GLY A 77 -15.54 -13.89 -2.17
N GLU A 78 -14.55 -13.20 -1.63
CA GLU A 78 -14.65 -12.46 -0.37
C GLU A 78 -15.18 -11.05 -0.65
N ASP A 79 -16.25 -10.63 0.03
CA ASP A 79 -16.72 -9.24 -0.05
C ASP A 79 -15.90 -8.34 0.90
N TYR A 80 -16.15 -7.03 0.85
CA TYR A 80 -15.40 -6.07 1.66
C TYR A 80 -15.56 -6.32 3.16
N ASP A 81 -16.77 -6.63 3.62
CA ASP A 81 -17.03 -6.88 5.04
C ASP A 81 -16.31 -8.14 5.53
N GLN A 82 -16.31 -9.22 4.73
CA GLN A 82 -15.57 -10.44 5.03
C GLN A 82 -14.07 -10.17 5.08
N PHE A 83 -13.56 -9.38 4.16
CA PHE A 83 -12.15 -8.97 4.14
C PHE A 83 -11.79 -8.19 5.42
N ILE A 84 -12.60 -7.21 5.82
CA ILE A 84 -12.38 -6.42 7.03
C ILE A 84 -12.42 -7.31 8.27
N ASP A 85 -13.38 -8.23 8.36
CA ASP A 85 -13.49 -9.16 9.50
C ASP A 85 -12.23 -10.03 9.61
N ARG A 86 -11.71 -10.50 8.49
CA ARG A 86 -10.50 -11.32 8.46
C ARG A 86 -9.26 -10.55 8.96
N ILE A 87 -9.10 -9.28 8.55
CA ILE A 87 -7.92 -8.50 8.95
C ILE A 87 -8.00 -7.97 10.38
N LYS A 88 -9.20 -7.80 10.95
CA LYS A 88 -9.37 -7.35 12.34
C LYS A 88 -8.71 -8.29 13.34
N GLY A 89 -8.67 -9.58 13.05
CA GLY A 89 -8.06 -10.59 13.93
C GLY A 89 -6.54 -10.61 13.87
N ASN A 90 -5.91 -9.84 12.98
CA ASN A 90 -4.46 -9.82 12.83
C ASN A 90 -3.92 -8.42 13.17
N PRO A 91 -3.22 -8.26 14.30
CA PRO A 91 -2.73 -6.93 14.73
C PRO A 91 -1.83 -6.25 13.70
N LEU A 92 -0.98 -7.00 13.00
CA LEU A 92 -0.08 -6.47 11.98
C LEU A 92 -0.87 -5.96 10.77
N ALA A 93 -1.77 -6.77 10.23
CA ALA A 93 -2.61 -6.39 9.10
C ALA A 93 -3.46 -5.16 9.42
N ARG A 94 -4.04 -5.12 10.62
CA ARG A 94 -4.84 -4.00 11.11
C ARG A 94 -4.02 -2.70 11.15
N LYS A 95 -2.81 -2.75 11.69
CA LYS A 95 -1.92 -1.60 11.81
C LYS A 95 -1.57 -1.03 10.44
N VAL A 96 -1.18 -1.89 9.51
CA VAL A 96 -0.84 -1.49 8.13
C VAL A 96 -2.06 -0.88 7.45
N LYS A 97 -3.23 -1.50 7.57
CA LYS A 97 -4.46 -1.02 6.92
C LYS A 97 -4.89 0.35 7.44
N ILE A 98 -4.75 0.61 8.73
CA ILE A 98 -5.09 1.91 9.32
C ILE A 98 -4.19 3.00 8.72
N VAL A 99 -2.89 2.78 8.64
CA VAL A 99 -1.94 3.75 8.08
C VAL A 99 -2.20 3.94 6.59
N ASP A 100 -2.47 2.86 5.86
CA ASP A 100 -2.83 2.89 4.45
C ASP A 100 -4.03 3.81 4.19
N LEU A 101 -5.11 3.64 4.97
CA LEU A 101 -6.31 4.47 4.84
C LEU A 101 -6.04 5.94 5.18
N LYS A 102 -5.22 6.21 6.18
CA LYS A 102 -4.85 7.59 6.54
C LYS A 102 -4.05 8.27 5.43
N ASP A 103 -3.09 7.57 4.85
CA ASP A 103 -2.27 8.12 3.77
C ASP A 103 -3.10 8.39 2.53
N ASN A 104 -4.00 7.48 2.15
CA ASN A 104 -4.91 7.65 1.03
C ASN A 104 -5.83 8.86 1.22
N SER A 105 -6.32 9.09 2.42
CA SER A 105 -7.13 10.27 2.75
C SER A 105 -6.33 11.56 2.61
N ASN A 106 -5.08 11.56 3.03
CA ASN A 106 -4.19 12.72 2.88
C ASN A 106 -3.89 13.02 1.42
N LEU A 107 -3.66 12.01 0.59
CA LEU A 107 -3.43 12.17 -0.84
C LEU A 107 -4.65 12.77 -1.54
N LYS A 108 -5.84 12.35 -1.18
CA LYS A 108 -7.08 12.89 -1.72
C LYS A 108 -7.21 14.37 -1.38
N ARG A 109 -6.93 14.75 -0.14
CA ARG A 109 -6.96 16.15 0.30
C ARG A 109 -5.96 17.01 -0.46
N ILE A 110 -4.73 16.52 -0.64
CA ILE A 110 -3.67 17.24 -1.38
C ILE A 110 -4.11 17.48 -2.82
N ALA A 111 -4.69 16.48 -3.48
CA ALA A 111 -5.19 16.61 -4.84
C ALA A 111 -6.28 17.68 -4.95
N GLU A 112 -7.21 17.71 -4.00
CA GLU A 112 -8.28 18.73 -3.96
C GLU A 112 -7.72 20.13 -3.73
N LEU A 113 -6.73 20.28 -2.85
CA LEU A 113 -6.08 21.58 -2.59
C LEU A 113 -5.37 22.09 -3.82
N LYS A 114 -4.63 21.24 -4.53
CA LYS A 114 -3.95 21.63 -5.77
C LYS A 114 -4.93 22.12 -6.83
N GLU A 115 -6.05 21.44 -7.01
CA GLU A 115 -7.10 21.83 -7.93
C GLU A 115 -7.65 23.21 -7.57
N ASN A 116 -7.94 23.45 -6.29
CA ASN A 116 -8.45 24.74 -5.82
C ASN A 116 -7.44 25.86 -6.02
N ASP A 117 -6.15 25.59 -5.83
CA ASP A 117 -5.08 26.55 -6.04
C ASP A 117 -5.00 26.99 -7.52
N TYR A 118 -5.10 26.05 -8.44
CA TYR A 118 -5.15 26.35 -9.87
C TYR A 118 -6.35 27.24 -10.23
N LYS A 119 -7.50 26.94 -9.68
CA LYS A 119 -8.72 27.76 -9.91
C LYS A 119 -8.55 29.18 -9.41
N ARG A 120 -7.85 29.39 -8.30
CA ARG A 120 -7.54 30.75 -7.80
C ARG A 120 -6.63 31.50 -8.74
N LEU A 121 -5.65 30.83 -9.33
CA LEU A 121 -4.70 31.46 -10.25
C LEU A 121 -5.35 31.91 -11.56
N GLU A 122 -6.43 31.24 -11.98
CA GLU A 122 -7.17 31.54 -13.19
C GLU A 122 -8.07 32.79 -13.05
N LYS A 123 -8.32 33.24 -11.83
CA LYS A 123 -9.11 34.42 -11.56
C LYS A 123 -8.21 35.65 -11.47
#